data_7967753f534c8220c97c05eeacbda1b1
#
_entry.id   7967753f534c8220c97c05eeacbda1b1
#
_cell.length_a   1.000
_cell.length_b   1.000
_cell.length_c   1.000
_cell.angle_alpha   90.00
_cell.angle_beta   90.00
_cell.angle_gamma   90.00
#
_symmetry.space_group_name_H-M   'P 1'
#
loop_
_entity.id
_entity.type
_entity.pdbx_description
1 polymer ?
#
loop_
_entity_poly.entity_id
_entity_poly.type
_entity_poly.pdbx_seq_one_letter_code
_entity_poly.pdbx_strand_id
1 'polypeptide(L)'
;MGKASVDPAELRRFAADLNRFNNELQGLLAGLHGKMRALEQTWRDQEQRKFSEAFEQTAKSLANFLEQSHQHAQFLGKKASLIEDYLKQR
;
A
#
# COMPACT_ATOMS: atom_id res chain seq x y z
N MET A 1 14.95 13.85 28.25
CA MET A 1 14.85 13.16 27.99
C MET A 1 14.53 12.90 26.94
N GLY A 2 14.65 13.03 26.60
CA GLY A 2 14.15 12.84 25.55
C GLY A 2 13.88 11.59 25.19
N LYS A 3 13.19 11.07 25.63
CA LYS A 3 12.99 9.92 25.35
C LYS A 3 11.95 9.82 24.44
N ALA A 4 12.06 9.28 23.34
CA ALA A 4 11.02 9.05 22.47
C ALA A 4 10.11 8.09 23.08
N SER A 5 8.94 8.52 23.29
CA SER A 5 7.98 7.66 23.83
C SER A 5 7.07 7.29 22.71
N VAL A 6 6.82 6.06 22.48
CA VAL A 6 5.96 5.55 21.43
C VAL A 6 4.77 4.85 22.07
N ASP A 7 3.58 5.27 21.70
CA ASP A 7 2.35 4.66 22.19
C ASP A 7 1.99 3.50 21.26
N PRO A 8 2.02 2.25 21.76
CA PRO A 8 1.71 1.11 20.90
C PRO A 8 0.30 1.15 20.32
N ALA A 9 -0.64 1.79 21.01
CA ALA A 9 -1.99 1.91 20.47
C ALA A 9 -2.01 2.77 19.22
N GLU A 10 -1.18 3.82 19.21
CA GLU A 10 -1.10 4.67 18.02
C GLU A 10 -0.43 3.98 16.87
N LEU A 11 0.59 3.16 17.16
CA LEU A 11 1.20 2.38 16.10
C LEU A 11 0.21 1.43 15.48
N ARG A 12 -0.62 0.80 16.31
CA ARG A 12 -1.63 -0.12 15.80
C ARG A 12 -2.68 0.59 14.98
N ARG A 13 -3.08 1.78 15.40
CA ARG A 13 -4.07 2.55 14.64
C ARG A 13 -3.51 2.92 13.28
N PHE A 14 -2.28 3.38 13.23
CA PHE A 14 -1.69 3.74 11.96
C PHE A 14 -1.52 2.51 11.07
N ALA A 15 -1.11 1.38 11.64
CA ALA A 15 -0.98 0.16 10.87
C ALA A 15 -2.32 -0.27 10.29
N ALA A 16 -3.40 -0.13 11.07
CA ALA A 16 -4.73 -0.46 10.56
C ALA A 16 -5.16 0.49 9.45
N ASP A 17 -4.88 1.78 9.62
CA ASP A 17 -5.20 2.76 8.58
C ASP A 17 -4.41 2.48 7.31
N LEU A 18 -3.14 2.11 7.46
CA LEU A 18 -2.31 1.79 6.32
C LEU A 18 -2.81 0.55 5.59
N ASN A 19 -3.23 -0.48 6.36
CA ASN A 19 -3.79 -1.67 5.75
C ASN A 19 -5.07 -1.36 4.97
N ARG A 20 -5.91 -0.50 5.54
CA ARG A 20 -7.13 -0.11 4.84
C ARG A 20 -6.81 0.64 3.56
N PHE A 21 -5.87 1.57 3.64
CA PHE A 21 -5.42 2.30 2.47
C PHE A 21 -4.88 1.35 1.40
N ASN A 22 -4.06 0.38 1.82
CA ASN A 22 -3.47 -0.57 0.87
C ASN A 22 -4.55 -1.39 0.17
N ASN A 23 -5.55 -1.83 0.92
CA ASN A 23 -6.64 -2.61 0.33
C ASN A 23 -7.46 -1.79 -0.65
N GLU A 24 -7.73 -0.54 -0.31
CA GLU A 24 -8.48 0.33 -1.20
C GLU A 24 -7.69 0.64 -2.46
N LEU A 25 -6.41 0.93 -2.31
CA LEU A 25 -5.58 1.22 -3.47
C LEU A 25 -5.50 0.02 -4.40
N GLN A 26 -5.36 -1.17 -3.83
CA GLN A 26 -5.29 -2.39 -4.62
C GLN A 26 -6.57 -2.59 -5.42
N GLY A 27 -7.72 -2.37 -4.79
CA GLY A 27 -9.00 -2.49 -5.47
C GLY A 27 -9.17 -1.45 -6.57
N LEU A 28 -8.78 -0.21 -6.28
CA LEU A 28 -8.86 0.86 -7.29
C LEU A 28 -7.95 0.57 -8.48
N LEU A 29 -6.75 0.06 -8.20
CA LEU A 29 -5.82 -0.27 -9.28
C LEU A 29 -6.36 -1.40 -10.15
N ALA A 30 -6.96 -2.43 -9.52
CA ALA A 30 -7.55 -3.52 -10.28
C ALA A 30 -8.70 -3.01 -11.15
N GLY A 31 -9.52 -2.10 -10.60
CA GLY A 31 -10.60 -1.50 -11.38
C GLY A 31 -10.09 -0.70 -12.56
N LEU A 32 -8.99 0.02 -12.34
CA LEU A 32 -8.41 0.82 -13.41
C LEU A 32 -7.85 -0.06 -14.53
N HIS A 33 -7.24 -1.20 -14.16
CA HIS A 33 -6.78 -2.15 -15.16
C HIS A 33 -7.93 -2.65 -16.04
N GLY A 34 -9.08 -2.92 -15.41
CA GLY A 34 -10.25 -3.35 -16.15
C GLY A 34 -10.72 -2.28 -17.13
N LYS A 35 -10.71 -1.03 -16.68
CA LYS A 35 -11.11 0.09 -17.54
C LYS A 35 -10.12 0.28 -18.68
N MET A 36 -8.84 0.04 -18.42
CA MET A 36 -7.84 0.13 -19.48
C MET A 36 -8.08 -0.93 -20.54
N ARG A 37 -8.42 -2.15 -20.13
CA ARG A 37 -8.74 -3.20 -21.09
C ARG A 37 -9.97 -2.85 -21.93
N ALA A 38 -10.97 -2.24 -21.29
CA ALA A 38 -12.15 -1.80 -22.04
C ALA A 38 -11.80 -0.72 -23.06
N LEU A 39 -10.91 0.20 -22.67
CA LEU A 39 -10.49 1.25 -23.57
C LEU A 39 -9.77 0.68 -24.78
N GLU A 40 -9.02 -0.39 -24.60
CA GLU A 40 -8.29 -1.02 -25.69
C GLU A 40 -9.19 -1.66 -26.73
N GLN A 41 -10.47 -1.86 -26.40
CA GLN A 41 -11.42 -2.38 -27.40
C GLN A 41 -11.68 -1.39 -28.52
N THR A 42 -11.61 -0.10 -28.22
CA THR A 42 -11.92 0.94 -29.20
C THR A 42 -10.73 1.81 -29.58
N TRP A 43 -9.64 1.73 -28.84
CA TRP A 43 -8.46 2.56 -29.13
C TRP A 43 -7.30 1.63 -29.41
N ARG A 44 -6.90 1.52 -30.67
CA ARG A 44 -5.92 0.52 -31.10
C ARG A 44 -4.83 1.05 -32.01
N ASP A 45 -4.49 2.32 -31.90
CA ASP A 45 -3.43 2.84 -32.76
C ASP A 45 -2.09 2.77 -32.03
N GLN A 46 -1.06 3.34 -32.66
CA GLN A 46 0.29 3.28 -32.13
C GLN A 46 0.42 4.07 -30.84
N GLU A 47 -0.32 5.14 -30.71
CA GLU A 47 -0.27 5.92 -29.49
C GLU A 47 -0.90 5.17 -28.31
N GLN A 48 -1.91 4.36 -28.61
CA GLN A 48 -2.50 3.51 -27.58
C GLN A 48 -1.46 2.53 -27.03
N ARG A 49 -0.64 1.95 -27.92
CA ARG A 49 0.38 1.02 -27.46
C ARG A 49 1.40 1.71 -26.58
N LYS A 50 1.81 2.91 -26.93
CA LYS A 50 2.74 3.68 -26.12
C LYS A 50 2.14 4.03 -24.77
N PHE A 51 0.88 4.43 -24.77
CA PHE A 51 0.21 4.75 -23.53
C PHE A 51 0.06 3.51 -22.65
N SER A 52 -0.27 2.39 -23.28
CA SER A 52 -0.44 1.14 -22.54
C SER A 52 0.85 0.74 -21.84
N GLU A 53 1.99 0.90 -22.51
CA GLU A 53 3.28 0.59 -21.91
C GLU A 53 3.58 1.52 -20.74
N ALA A 54 3.31 2.80 -20.91
CA ALA A 54 3.53 3.76 -19.84
C ALA A 54 2.62 3.45 -18.64
N PHE A 55 1.38 3.10 -18.93
CA PHE A 55 0.43 2.75 -17.88
C PHE A 55 0.90 1.52 -17.11
N GLU A 56 1.41 0.50 -17.80
CA GLU A 56 1.90 -0.70 -17.14
C GLU A 56 3.10 -0.40 -16.25
N GLN A 57 3.97 0.51 -16.67
CA GLN A 57 5.09 0.89 -15.82
C GLN A 57 4.62 1.57 -14.54
N THR A 58 3.65 2.44 -14.66
CA THR A 58 3.08 3.10 -13.50
C THR A 58 2.40 2.08 -12.59
N ALA A 59 1.68 1.13 -13.17
CA ALA A 59 1.01 0.11 -12.40
C ALA A 59 2.02 -0.75 -11.63
N LYS A 60 3.15 -1.07 -12.26
CA LYS A 60 4.21 -1.80 -11.58
C LYS A 60 4.77 -1.03 -10.40
N SER A 61 4.97 0.27 -10.58
CA SER A 61 5.46 1.10 -9.50
C SER A 61 4.50 1.09 -8.32
N LEU A 62 3.20 1.15 -8.61
CA LEU A 62 2.20 1.10 -7.55
C LEU A 62 2.16 -0.27 -6.87
N ALA A 63 2.35 -1.34 -7.63
CA ALA A 63 2.41 -2.68 -7.05
C ALA A 63 3.59 -2.81 -6.09
N ASN A 64 4.74 -2.25 -6.49
CA ASN A 64 5.91 -2.25 -5.62
C ASN A 64 5.65 -1.43 -4.36
N PHE A 65 4.99 -0.29 -4.52
CA PHE A 65 4.62 0.52 -3.37
C PHE A 65 3.74 -0.26 -2.41
N LEU A 66 2.74 -0.98 -2.96
CA LEU A 66 1.84 -1.76 -2.11
C LEU A 66 2.58 -2.85 -1.35
N GLU A 67 3.54 -3.50 -2.00
CA GLU A 67 4.33 -4.52 -1.36
C GLU A 67 5.08 -3.95 -0.17
N GLN A 68 5.75 -2.81 -0.37
CA GLN A 68 6.48 -2.18 0.71
C GLN A 68 5.55 -1.68 1.80
N SER A 69 4.39 -1.17 1.41
CA SER A 69 3.44 -0.65 2.37
C SER A 69 2.88 -1.76 3.26
N HIS A 70 2.64 -2.95 2.69
CA HIS A 70 2.23 -4.10 3.48
C HIS A 70 3.31 -4.47 4.49
N GLN A 71 4.56 -4.44 4.07
CA GLN A 71 5.67 -4.73 4.97
C GLN A 71 5.77 -3.70 6.08
N HIS A 72 5.51 -2.44 5.76
CA HIS A 72 5.52 -1.39 6.77
C HIS A 72 4.43 -1.61 7.80
N ALA A 73 3.23 -2.00 7.35
CA ALA A 73 2.15 -2.26 8.30
C ALA A 73 2.50 -3.41 9.24
N GLN A 74 3.12 -4.46 8.70
CA GLN A 74 3.55 -5.59 9.53
C GLN A 74 4.63 -5.17 10.52
N PHE A 75 5.56 -4.35 10.07
CA PHE A 75 6.62 -3.87 10.93
C PHE A 75 6.03 -3.09 12.12
N LEU A 76 5.08 -2.22 11.83
CA LEU A 76 4.47 -1.42 12.89
C LEU A 76 3.70 -2.28 13.88
N GLY A 77 3.04 -3.30 13.38
CA GLY A 77 2.33 -4.23 14.26
C GLY A 77 3.28 -4.98 15.18
N LYS A 78 4.40 -5.44 14.64
CA LYS A 78 5.40 -6.12 15.45
C LYS A 78 6.02 -5.19 16.47
N LYS A 79 6.29 -3.96 16.06
CA LYS A 79 6.86 -2.99 16.99
C LYS A 79 5.89 -2.72 18.14
N ALA A 80 4.61 -2.58 17.81
CA ALA A 80 3.61 -2.35 18.84
C ALA A 80 3.55 -3.53 19.81
N SER A 81 3.61 -4.76 19.28
CA SER A 81 3.58 -5.94 20.14
C SER A 81 4.79 -5.99 21.08
N LEU A 82 5.97 -5.65 20.57
CA LEU A 82 7.17 -5.65 21.39
C LEU A 82 7.07 -4.64 22.51
N ILE A 83 6.55 -3.47 22.22
CA ILE A 83 6.39 -2.44 23.24
C ILE A 83 5.38 -2.87 24.28
N GLU A 84 4.26 -3.46 23.85
CA GLU A 84 3.23 -3.95 24.77
C GLU A 84 3.78 -5.01 25.68
N ASP A 85 4.57 -5.94 25.13
CA ASP A 85 5.18 -6.99 25.93
C ASP A 85 6.14 -6.41 26.96
N TYR A 86 6.94 -5.45 26.53
CA TYR A 86 7.86 -4.81 27.44
C TYR A 86 7.12 -4.13 28.58
N LEU A 87 6.03 -3.45 28.28
CA LEU A 87 5.26 -2.77 29.31
C LEU A 87 4.60 -3.75 30.27
N LYS A 88 4.20 -4.91 29.77
CA LYS A 88 3.60 -5.91 30.62
C LYS A 88 4.57 -6.53 31.62
N GLN A 89 5.85 -6.56 31.26
CA GLN A 89 6.85 -7.18 32.12
C GLN A 89 7.31 -6.27 33.25
N ARG A 90 6.82 -5.09 33.34
CA ARG A 90 7.15 -4.18 34.43
C ARG A 90 6.20 -4.33 35.62
#